data_313bb4f1d057806d36aae2c62c0ea896
#
_entry.id   313bb4f1d057806d36aae2c62c0ea896
#
_cell.length_a   1.000
_cell.length_b   1.000
_cell.length_c   1.000
_cell.angle_alpha   90.00
_cell.angle_beta   90.00
_cell.angle_gamma   90.00
#
_symmetry.space_group_name_H-M   'P 1'
#
loop_
_entity.id
_entity.type
_entity.pdbx_description
1 polymer ?
#
loop_
_entity_poly.entity_id
_entity_poly.type
_entity_poly.pdbx_seq_one_letter_code
_entity_poly.pdbx_strand_id
1 'polypeptide(L)'
;PRSTLFPYTTLFRSYWAILYFFGNPEAPYSLEGNAALRFDLWLIGAKNLYMGEGIPFDPEGVLSTLPSVVNVIAGFMAGRFIQQIGNTKRTVKALLLAGLIAICGALIWDLAFPINKKIWTSSYVLLTVGLDLIVLGFLVLIIEVQKINKWTYPLEVFGRNPLILYILAWIVIGVLHTIPAGTTSLKAAIYQGLFTSWLGPKTASFLFAIAYMMLIWCIGYLMDKRKIYIKV
;
A
#
# COMPACT_ATOMS: atom_id res chain seq x y z
N PRO A 1 26.58 20.26 -0.47
CA PRO A 1 25.34 19.66 -0.04
C PRO A 1 25.67 18.32 0.63
N ARG A 2 25.60 18.28 1.95
CA ARG A 2 25.73 17.04 2.71
C ARG A 2 24.64 16.09 2.21
N SER A 3 25.02 14.88 1.86
CA SER A 3 24.16 13.92 1.23
C SER A 3 22.90 13.72 2.07
N THR A 4 21.75 14.14 1.54
CA THR A 4 20.43 13.97 2.15
C THR A 4 20.04 12.49 2.29
N LEU A 5 20.84 11.57 1.72
CA LEU A 5 20.66 10.13 1.80
C LEU A 5 21.06 9.51 3.15
N PHE A 6 21.93 10.18 3.93
CA PHE A 6 22.46 9.63 5.18
C PHE A 6 21.38 9.32 6.24
N PRO A 7 20.35 10.18 6.47
CA PRO A 7 19.31 9.87 7.44
C PRO A 7 18.46 8.63 7.07
N TYR A 8 18.25 8.39 5.78
CA TYR A 8 17.35 7.31 5.29
C TYR A 8 18.00 5.93 5.38
N THR A 9 19.28 5.84 5.04
CA THR A 9 20.03 4.59 5.22
C THR A 9 20.18 4.23 6.69
N THR A 10 20.20 5.24 7.58
CA THR A 10 20.20 5.02 9.02
C THR A 10 18.90 4.40 9.50
N LEU A 11 17.72 4.89 9.06
CA LEU A 11 16.41 4.31 9.41
C LEU A 11 16.30 2.82 9.03
N PHE A 12 16.73 2.46 7.82
CA PHE A 12 16.76 1.07 7.38
C PHE A 12 17.64 0.18 8.26
N ARG A 13 18.87 0.63 8.52
CA ARG A 13 19.84 -0.14 9.31
C ARG A 13 19.42 -0.22 10.78
N SER A 14 18.89 0.86 11.34
CA SER A 14 18.42 0.88 12.73
C SER A 14 17.26 -0.10 12.93
N TYR A 15 16.28 -0.12 12.02
CA TYR A 15 15.18 -1.07 12.12
C TYR A 15 15.66 -2.52 12.03
N TRP A 16 16.52 -2.82 11.06
CA TRP A 16 17.13 -4.15 10.95
C TRP A 16 17.91 -4.54 12.20
N ALA A 17 18.74 -3.63 12.71
CA ALA A 17 19.49 -3.85 13.95
C ALA A 17 18.58 -4.09 15.15
N ILE A 18 17.49 -3.31 15.29
CA ILE A 18 16.50 -3.50 16.36
C ILE A 18 15.89 -4.91 16.27
N LEU A 19 15.43 -5.33 15.11
CA LEU A 19 14.85 -6.67 14.94
C LEU A 19 15.86 -7.78 15.23
N TYR A 20 17.10 -7.61 14.79
CA TYR A 20 18.17 -8.61 14.98
C TYR A 20 18.61 -8.74 16.45
N PHE A 21 18.89 -7.62 17.12
CA PHE A 21 19.45 -7.64 18.47
C PHE A 21 18.40 -7.80 19.58
N PHE A 22 17.17 -7.35 19.35
CA PHE A 22 16.10 -7.38 20.36
C PHE A 22 15.01 -8.41 20.04
N GLY A 23 15.08 -9.10 18.91
CA GLY A 23 14.23 -10.24 18.58
C GLY A 23 14.65 -11.53 19.31
N ASN A 24 13.91 -12.62 19.04
CA ASN A 24 14.32 -13.95 19.50
C ASN A 24 15.59 -14.37 18.74
N PRO A 25 16.68 -14.76 19.42
CA PRO A 25 17.92 -15.16 18.77
C PRO A 25 17.78 -16.28 17.73
N GLU A 26 16.85 -17.22 17.94
CA GLU A 26 16.61 -18.35 17.03
C GLU A 26 15.78 -17.95 15.79
N ALA A 27 14.89 -16.96 15.92
CA ALA A 27 13.98 -16.56 14.85
C ALA A 27 13.61 -15.06 14.91
N PRO A 28 14.56 -14.13 14.76
CA PRO A 28 14.34 -12.69 14.98
C PRO A 28 13.39 -12.05 13.94
N TYR A 29 13.15 -12.73 12.82
CA TYR A 29 12.30 -12.25 11.73
C TYR A 29 11.00 -13.05 11.58
N SER A 30 10.70 -13.94 12.52
CA SER A 30 9.43 -14.65 12.57
C SER A 30 8.31 -13.75 13.09
N LEU A 31 7.06 -14.16 12.86
CA LEU A 31 5.89 -13.41 13.33
C LEU A 31 5.88 -13.29 14.87
N GLU A 32 6.26 -14.35 15.58
CA GLU A 32 6.24 -14.42 17.05
C GLU A 32 7.54 -13.92 17.69
N GLY A 33 8.68 -14.09 17.00
CA GLY A 33 10.00 -13.81 17.55
C GLY A 33 10.51 -12.39 17.30
N ASN A 34 9.81 -11.56 16.53
CA ASN A 34 10.34 -10.26 16.17
C ASN A 34 10.23 -9.22 17.30
N ALA A 35 11.17 -8.27 17.31
CA ALA A 35 11.23 -7.22 18.31
C ALA A 35 10.06 -6.22 18.21
N ALA A 36 9.45 -6.04 17.03
CA ALA A 36 8.33 -5.13 16.85
C ALA A 36 7.11 -5.63 17.64
N LEU A 37 6.77 -6.93 17.53
CA LEU A 37 5.73 -7.54 18.33
C LEU A 37 5.98 -7.36 19.84
N ARG A 38 7.21 -7.60 20.29
CA ARG A 38 7.56 -7.47 21.71
C ARG A 38 7.37 -6.04 22.22
N PHE A 39 7.73 -5.08 21.39
CA PHE A 39 7.56 -3.66 21.70
C PHE A 39 6.08 -3.27 21.75
N ASP A 40 5.29 -3.71 20.77
CA ASP A 40 3.86 -3.40 20.70
C ASP A 40 3.08 -4.06 21.84
N LEU A 41 3.41 -5.29 22.21
CA LEU A 41 2.85 -5.96 23.39
C LEU A 41 3.14 -5.20 24.69
N TRP A 42 4.35 -4.66 24.82
CA TRP A 42 4.74 -3.87 25.99
C TRP A 42 4.04 -2.49 26.02
N LEU A 43 3.93 -1.81 24.87
CA LEU A 43 3.40 -0.45 24.79
C LEU A 43 1.87 -0.40 24.74
N ILE A 44 1.25 -1.26 23.97
CA ILE A 44 -0.19 -1.23 23.63
C ILE A 44 -0.96 -2.29 24.43
N GLY A 45 -0.32 -3.42 24.69
CA GLY A 45 -0.92 -4.59 25.33
C GLY A 45 -1.71 -5.49 24.37
N ALA A 46 -1.66 -6.80 24.64
CA ALA A 46 -2.23 -7.83 23.74
C ALA A 46 -3.72 -7.64 23.41
N LYS A 47 -4.50 -7.05 24.33
CA LYS A 47 -5.96 -6.85 24.14
C LYS A 47 -6.30 -5.85 23.04
N ASN A 48 -5.39 -4.94 22.74
CA ASN A 48 -5.59 -3.83 21.79
C ASN A 48 -4.92 -4.08 20.44
N LEU A 49 -4.21 -5.20 20.29
CA LEU A 49 -3.55 -5.57 19.04
C LEU A 49 -4.49 -6.36 18.12
N TYR A 50 -4.22 -6.29 16.83
CA TYR A 50 -4.96 -7.03 15.83
C TYR A 50 -4.76 -8.54 15.97
N MET A 51 -5.88 -9.31 15.93
CA MET A 51 -5.88 -10.76 16.14
C MET A 51 -6.01 -11.58 14.84
N GLY A 52 -6.01 -10.93 13.70
CA GLY A 52 -6.24 -11.59 12.40
C GLY A 52 -5.13 -12.54 11.94
N GLU A 53 -3.98 -12.51 12.59
CA GLU A 53 -2.85 -13.40 12.31
C GLU A 53 -2.83 -14.66 13.22
N GLY A 54 -3.84 -14.85 14.07
CA GLY A 54 -3.91 -15.94 15.04
C GLY A 54 -3.18 -15.67 16.36
N ILE A 55 -2.40 -14.59 16.42
CA ILE A 55 -1.74 -14.06 17.60
C ILE A 55 -2.01 -12.55 17.70
N PRO A 56 -1.85 -11.91 18.87
CA PRO A 56 -1.98 -10.47 19.02
C PRO A 56 -0.80 -9.75 18.33
N PHE A 57 -0.90 -9.57 17.02
CA PHE A 57 0.13 -8.96 16.18
C PHE A 57 -0.47 -7.92 15.25
N ASP A 58 0.05 -6.69 15.28
CA ASP A 58 -0.35 -5.65 14.35
C ASP A 58 0.72 -5.47 13.25
N PRO A 59 0.40 -5.79 11.97
CA PRO A 59 1.31 -5.54 10.84
C PRO A 59 1.65 -4.05 10.65
N GLU A 60 0.81 -3.16 11.17
CA GLU A 60 0.99 -1.70 11.15
C GLU A 60 1.47 -1.17 12.51
N GLY A 61 2.21 -1.99 13.26
CA GLY A 61 2.71 -1.69 14.59
C GLY A 61 3.66 -0.48 14.66
N VAL A 62 3.92 -0.02 15.88
CA VAL A 62 4.64 1.24 16.12
C VAL A 62 6.06 1.23 15.53
N LEU A 63 6.82 0.14 15.72
CA LEU A 63 8.18 0.07 15.19
C LEU A 63 8.22 -0.05 13.66
N SER A 64 7.22 -0.66 13.03
CA SER A 64 7.13 -0.75 11.56
C SER A 64 6.92 0.60 10.87
N THR A 65 6.57 1.64 11.64
CA THR A 65 6.54 3.03 11.17
C THR A 65 7.92 3.51 10.71
N LEU A 66 9.01 3.05 11.33
CA LEU A 66 10.37 3.48 10.96
C LEU A 66 10.71 3.15 9.49
N PRO A 67 10.57 1.91 9.01
CA PRO A 67 10.81 1.60 7.61
C PRO A 67 9.71 2.17 6.69
N SER A 68 8.46 2.30 7.13
CA SER A 68 7.38 2.85 6.29
C SER A 68 7.57 4.34 5.96
N VAL A 69 8.17 5.13 6.86
CA VAL A 69 8.56 6.52 6.58
C VAL A 69 9.45 6.61 5.34
N VAL A 70 10.29 5.62 5.09
CA VAL A 70 11.18 5.62 3.92
C VAL A 70 10.40 5.48 2.61
N ASN A 71 9.28 4.75 2.58
CA ASN A 71 8.39 4.71 1.40
C ASN A 71 7.89 6.13 1.06
N VAL A 72 7.43 6.87 2.08
CA VAL A 72 6.92 8.24 1.89
C VAL A 72 8.02 9.16 1.35
N ILE A 73 9.21 9.08 1.94
CA ILE A 73 10.35 9.89 1.51
C ILE A 73 10.79 9.54 0.09
N ALA A 74 10.85 8.25 -0.25
CA ALA A 74 11.19 7.81 -1.60
C ALA A 74 10.18 8.32 -2.63
N GLY A 75 8.89 8.25 -2.32
CA GLY A 75 7.81 8.83 -3.15
C GLY A 75 7.96 10.35 -3.32
N PHE A 76 8.23 11.08 -2.23
CA PHE A 76 8.48 12.52 -2.27
C PHE A 76 9.70 12.86 -3.15
N MET A 77 10.80 12.12 -3.00
CA MET A 77 12.02 12.34 -3.81
C MET A 77 11.77 12.05 -5.30
N ALA A 78 11.03 10.98 -5.63
CA ALA A 78 10.66 10.67 -6.99
C ALA A 78 9.78 11.76 -7.61
N GLY A 79 8.77 12.23 -6.87
CA GLY A 79 7.90 13.33 -7.31
C GLY A 79 8.69 14.64 -7.53
N ARG A 80 9.56 14.99 -6.59
CA ARG A 80 10.43 16.18 -6.73
C ARG A 80 11.39 16.06 -7.91
N PHE A 81 11.96 14.88 -8.13
CA PHE A 81 12.83 14.62 -9.28
C PHE A 81 12.09 14.82 -10.62
N ILE A 82 10.86 14.30 -10.73
CA ILE A 82 10.01 14.50 -11.92
C ILE A 82 9.70 15.98 -12.11
N GLN A 83 9.36 16.71 -11.05
CA GLN A 83 9.06 18.14 -11.12
C GLN A 83 10.28 18.97 -11.58
N GLN A 84 11.50 18.60 -11.19
CA GLN A 84 12.72 19.31 -11.54
C GLN A 84 13.18 19.05 -12.99
N ILE A 85 13.07 17.80 -13.46
CA ILE A 85 13.60 17.41 -14.79
C ILE A 85 12.50 17.43 -15.85
N GLY A 86 11.24 17.36 -15.43
CA GLY A 86 10.08 17.25 -16.30
C GLY A 86 9.82 15.82 -16.79
N ASN A 87 8.72 15.66 -17.52
CA ASN A 87 8.22 14.37 -18.05
C ASN A 87 8.97 14.00 -19.34
N THR A 88 10.22 13.62 -19.23
CA THR A 88 11.12 13.34 -20.35
C THR A 88 11.55 11.88 -20.41
N LYS A 89 12.06 11.42 -21.57
CA LYS A 89 12.69 10.10 -21.71
C LYS A 89 13.87 9.92 -20.74
N ARG A 90 14.55 10.99 -20.34
CA ARG A 90 15.64 10.97 -19.35
C ARG A 90 15.07 10.63 -17.96
N THR A 91 13.97 11.23 -17.59
CA THR A 91 13.25 10.95 -16.32
C THR A 91 12.81 9.49 -16.26
N VAL A 92 12.20 8.99 -17.35
CA VAL A 92 11.79 7.57 -17.46
C VAL A 92 12.98 6.64 -17.25
N LYS A 93 14.08 6.84 -17.98
CA LYS A 93 15.29 6.01 -17.85
C LYS A 93 15.84 6.03 -16.42
N ALA A 94 15.88 7.19 -15.78
CA ALA A 94 16.37 7.33 -14.40
C ALA A 94 15.49 6.59 -13.41
N LEU A 95 14.15 6.69 -13.52
CA LEU A 95 13.21 5.97 -12.66
C LEU A 95 13.31 4.46 -12.82
N LEU A 96 13.35 3.97 -14.08
CA LEU A 96 13.49 2.55 -14.37
C LEU A 96 14.82 1.98 -13.85
N LEU A 97 15.92 2.70 -14.04
CA LEU A 97 17.23 2.29 -13.55
C LEU A 97 17.28 2.30 -12.01
N ALA A 98 16.79 3.36 -11.38
CA ALA A 98 16.73 3.44 -9.93
C ALA A 98 15.84 2.33 -9.33
N GLY A 99 14.69 2.04 -9.97
CA GLY A 99 13.80 0.96 -9.57
C GLY A 99 14.48 -0.41 -9.70
N LEU A 100 15.18 -0.66 -10.80
CA LEU A 100 15.92 -1.92 -10.99
C LEU A 100 17.03 -2.09 -9.96
N ILE A 101 17.80 -1.03 -9.68
CA ILE A 101 18.87 -1.06 -8.66
C ILE A 101 18.26 -1.35 -7.27
N ALA A 102 17.11 -0.73 -6.94
CA ALA A 102 16.43 -0.96 -5.68
C ALA A 102 15.95 -2.41 -5.55
N ILE A 103 15.35 -2.99 -6.61
CA ILE A 103 14.91 -4.39 -6.62
C ILE A 103 16.11 -5.34 -6.46
N CYS A 104 17.18 -5.14 -7.24
CA CYS A 104 18.38 -5.96 -7.10
C CYS A 104 18.98 -5.85 -5.67
N GLY A 105 19.03 -4.64 -5.12
CA GLY A 105 19.46 -4.42 -3.73
C GLY A 105 18.56 -5.13 -2.72
N ALA A 106 17.25 -5.11 -2.91
CA ALA A 106 16.29 -5.81 -2.06
C ALA A 106 16.50 -7.33 -2.07
N LEU A 107 16.67 -7.92 -3.26
CA LEU A 107 16.92 -9.36 -3.43
C LEU A 107 18.26 -9.80 -2.84
N ILE A 108 19.30 -8.98 -2.95
CA ILE A 108 20.59 -9.25 -2.29
C ILE A 108 20.44 -9.17 -0.77
N TRP A 109 19.69 -8.18 -0.28
CA TRP A 109 19.48 -8.02 1.15
C TRP A 109 18.56 -9.08 1.75
N ASP A 110 17.66 -9.66 0.96
CA ASP A 110 16.78 -10.78 1.33
C ASP A 110 17.57 -11.98 1.89
N LEU A 111 18.79 -12.18 1.45
CA LEU A 111 19.69 -13.24 1.95
C LEU A 111 20.04 -13.07 3.45
N ALA A 112 20.06 -11.84 3.97
CA ALA A 112 20.40 -11.53 5.36
C ALA A 112 19.18 -11.01 6.16
N PHE A 113 18.22 -10.39 5.49
CA PHE A 113 17.02 -9.80 6.07
C PHE A 113 15.83 -10.11 5.16
N PRO A 114 15.08 -11.19 5.44
CA PRO A 114 14.03 -11.70 4.57
C PRO A 114 13.00 -10.64 4.19
N ILE A 115 12.57 -10.63 2.92
CA ILE A 115 11.48 -9.79 2.45
C ILE A 115 10.19 -10.24 3.11
N ASN A 116 9.68 -9.45 4.07
CA ASN A 116 8.50 -9.79 4.84
C ASN A 116 7.59 -8.57 5.00
N LYS A 117 6.41 -8.65 4.39
CA LYS A 117 5.39 -7.60 4.48
C LYS A 117 4.83 -7.45 5.90
N LYS A 118 4.65 -8.54 6.64
CA LYS A 118 3.96 -8.52 7.93
C LYS A 118 4.74 -7.73 8.98
N ILE A 119 6.06 -7.85 8.97
CA ILE A 119 6.94 -7.08 9.87
C ILE A 119 7.59 -5.88 9.18
N TRP A 120 7.16 -5.55 7.97
CA TRP A 120 7.59 -4.38 7.19
C TRP A 120 9.10 -4.24 7.08
N THR A 121 9.79 -5.33 6.69
CA THR A 121 11.27 -5.36 6.64
C THR A 121 11.83 -4.32 5.68
N SER A 122 13.05 -3.84 5.96
CA SER A 122 13.70 -2.85 5.10
C SER A 122 13.97 -3.38 3.69
N SER A 123 14.23 -4.69 3.54
CA SER A 123 14.30 -5.39 2.24
C SER A 123 12.96 -5.33 1.49
N TYR A 124 11.84 -5.52 2.19
CA TYR A 124 10.49 -5.37 1.63
C TYR A 124 10.23 -3.92 1.16
N VAL A 125 10.59 -2.93 1.98
CA VAL A 125 10.46 -1.51 1.59
C VAL A 125 11.28 -1.19 0.35
N LEU A 126 12.52 -1.69 0.28
CA LEU A 126 13.38 -1.46 -0.89
C LEU A 126 12.80 -2.12 -2.15
N LEU A 127 12.21 -3.32 -2.01
CA LEU A 127 11.52 -4.00 -3.10
C LEU A 127 10.31 -3.20 -3.58
N THR A 128 9.44 -2.77 -2.67
CA THR A 128 8.23 -2.01 -3.02
C THR A 128 8.57 -0.67 -3.66
N VAL A 129 9.50 0.09 -3.09
CA VAL A 129 9.99 1.34 -3.68
C VAL A 129 10.54 1.09 -5.09
N GLY A 130 11.29 0.01 -5.30
CA GLY A 130 11.82 -0.34 -6.60
C GLY A 130 10.71 -0.63 -7.62
N LEU A 131 9.70 -1.41 -7.24
CA LEU A 131 8.54 -1.70 -8.09
C LEU A 131 7.73 -0.43 -8.39
N ASP A 132 7.51 0.42 -7.39
CA ASP A 132 6.78 1.68 -7.54
C ASP A 132 7.48 2.63 -8.52
N LEU A 133 8.82 2.73 -8.45
CA LEU A 133 9.61 3.52 -9.39
C LEU A 133 9.52 2.99 -10.82
N ILE A 134 9.51 1.66 -11.02
CA ILE A 134 9.33 1.04 -12.33
C ILE A 134 7.94 1.35 -12.87
N VAL A 135 6.88 1.13 -12.07
CA VAL A 135 5.50 1.41 -12.48
C VAL A 135 5.33 2.89 -12.80
N LEU A 136 5.85 3.79 -11.95
CA LEU A 136 5.83 5.22 -12.20
C LEU A 136 6.57 5.60 -13.48
N GLY A 137 7.73 5.00 -13.74
CA GLY A 137 8.50 5.21 -14.96
C GLY A 137 7.72 4.81 -16.21
N PHE A 138 7.01 3.67 -16.19
CA PHE A 138 6.12 3.25 -17.28
C PHE A 138 4.92 4.18 -17.45
N LEU A 139 4.30 4.63 -16.36
CA LEU A 139 3.17 5.58 -16.42
C LEU A 139 3.62 6.91 -17.03
N VAL A 140 4.75 7.47 -16.62
CA VAL A 140 5.32 8.68 -17.22
C VAL A 140 5.63 8.47 -18.71
N LEU A 141 6.17 7.31 -19.08
CA LEU A 141 6.44 6.98 -20.47
C LEU A 141 5.17 6.98 -21.33
N ILE A 142 4.15 6.25 -20.89
CA ILE A 142 2.93 6.05 -21.67
C ILE A 142 2.08 7.32 -21.70
N ILE A 143 1.84 7.93 -20.53
CA ILE A 143 0.91 9.04 -20.41
C ILE A 143 1.54 10.35 -20.88
N GLU A 144 2.74 10.64 -20.40
CA GLU A 144 3.36 11.95 -20.57
C GLU A 144 4.27 12.04 -21.80
N VAL A 145 5.06 11.00 -22.08
CA VAL A 145 6.00 11.01 -23.19
C VAL A 145 5.33 10.57 -24.49
N GLN A 146 4.56 9.49 -24.46
CA GLN A 146 3.85 8.97 -25.65
C GLN A 146 2.47 9.61 -25.85
N LYS A 147 1.96 10.37 -24.84
CA LYS A 147 0.64 11.03 -24.88
C LYS A 147 -0.55 10.08 -25.06
N ILE A 148 -0.41 8.82 -24.63
CA ILE A 148 -1.49 7.83 -24.63
C ILE A 148 -2.28 7.95 -23.32
N ASN A 149 -3.24 8.87 -23.28
CA ASN A 149 -3.95 9.25 -22.05
C ASN A 149 -5.47 9.02 -22.09
N LYS A 150 -6.04 8.50 -23.20
CA LYS A 150 -7.50 8.30 -23.29
C LYS A 150 -8.06 7.32 -22.25
N TRP A 151 -7.25 6.38 -21.79
CA TRP A 151 -7.63 5.37 -20.80
C TRP A 151 -7.48 5.85 -19.36
N THR A 152 -6.85 7.01 -19.12
CA THR A 152 -6.55 7.49 -17.76
C THR A 152 -7.75 8.08 -17.04
N TYR A 153 -8.79 8.51 -17.78
CA TYR A 153 -9.95 9.19 -17.21
C TYR A 153 -10.61 8.43 -16.04
N PRO A 154 -10.86 7.10 -16.11
CA PRO A 154 -11.40 6.37 -14.96
C PRO A 154 -10.52 6.46 -13.71
N LEU A 155 -9.19 6.49 -13.86
CA LEU A 155 -8.24 6.63 -12.76
C LEU A 155 -8.19 8.06 -12.23
N GLU A 156 -8.29 9.06 -13.13
CA GLU A 156 -8.34 10.47 -12.77
C GLU A 156 -9.55 10.80 -11.89
N VAL A 157 -10.70 10.16 -12.15
CA VAL A 157 -11.92 10.31 -11.33
C VAL A 157 -11.63 9.94 -9.88
N PHE A 158 -10.94 8.82 -9.62
CA PHE A 158 -10.49 8.47 -8.27
C PHE A 158 -9.46 9.47 -7.73
N GLY A 159 -8.49 9.86 -8.55
CA GLY A 159 -7.40 10.75 -8.16
C GLY A 159 -7.82 12.19 -7.84
N ARG A 160 -9.01 12.64 -8.28
CA ARG A 160 -9.51 14.00 -8.02
C ARG A 160 -10.12 14.16 -6.62
N ASN A 161 -10.64 13.07 -6.02
CA ASN A 161 -11.23 13.05 -4.68
C ASN A 161 -10.79 11.80 -3.88
N PRO A 162 -9.50 11.50 -3.76
CA PRO A 162 -9.05 10.18 -3.27
C PRO A 162 -9.48 9.92 -1.83
N LEU A 163 -9.32 10.89 -0.93
CA LEU A 163 -9.66 10.72 0.48
C LEU A 163 -11.17 10.52 0.70
N ILE A 164 -11.99 11.33 0.02
CA ILE A 164 -13.46 11.23 0.15
C ILE A 164 -13.97 9.89 -0.37
N LEU A 165 -13.47 9.45 -1.54
CA LEU A 165 -13.89 8.17 -2.10
C LEU A 165 -13.39 6.98 -1.26
N TYR A 166 -12.21 7.10 -0.64
CA TYR A 166 -11.71 6.11 0.31
C TYR A 166 -12.60 6.01 1.56
N ILE A 167 -12.90 7.15 2.20
CA ILE A 167 -13.80 7.20 3.36
C ILE A 167 -15.19 6.68 3.01
N LEU A 168 -15.72 7.10 1.85
CA LEU A 168 -17.04 6.69 1.38
C LEU A 168 -17.10 5.17 1.14
N ALA A 169 -16.03 4.58 0.60
CA ALA A 169 -15.94 3.14 0.44
C ALA A 169 -16.06 2.40 1.79
N TRP A 170 -15.42 2.90 2.84
CA TRP A 170 -15.59 2.33 4.19
C TRP A 170 -16.99 2.51 4.75
N ILE A 171 -17.56 3.70 4.61
CA ILE A 171 -18.91 3.99 5.11
C ILE A 171 -19.95 3.11 4.39
N VAL A 172 -19.93 3.06 3.06
CA VAL A 172 -20.91 2.30 2.28
C VAL A 172 -20.85 0.80 2.62
N ILE A 173 -19.67 0.21 2.68
CA ILE A 173 -19.56 -1.22 3.02
C ILE A 173 -19.98 -1.49 4.47
N GLY A 174 -19.68 -0.57 5.40
CA GLY A 174 -20.13 -0.63 6.78
C GLY A 174 -21.65 -0.57 6.90
N VAL A 175 -22.28 0.39 6.24
CA VAL A 175 -23.74 0.51 6.18
C VAL A 175 -24.39 -0.74 5.59
N LEU A 176 -23.87 -1.26 4.49
CA LEU A 176 -24.37 -2.50 3.88
C LEU A 176 -24.21 -3.72 4.82
N HIS A 177 -23.22 -3.68 5.70
CA HIS A 177 -23.00 -4.75 6.69
C HIS A 177 -23.96 -4.65 7.88
N THR A 178 -24.37 -3.44 8.30
CA THR A 178 -25.25 -3.20 9.46
C THR A 178 -26.73 -3.35 9.15
N ILE A 179 -27.16 -3.12 7.90
CA ILE A 179 -28.56 -3.26 7.50
C ILE A 179 -28.96 -4.75 7.50
N PRO A 180 -29.96 -5.17 8.30
CA PRO A 180 -30.44 -6.55 8.29
C PRO A 180 -31.22 -6.85 7.01
N ALA A 181 -31.00 -8.06 6.45
CA ALA A 181 -31.75 -8.60 5.31
C ALA A 181 -32.09 -10.06 5.60
N GLY A 182 -33.22 -10.30 6.24
CA GLY A 182 -33.61 -11.62 6.74
C GLY A 182 -32.70 -12.05 7.89
N THR A 183 -32.06 -13.22 7.76
CA THR A 183 -31.13 -13.80 8.76
C THR A 183 -29.69 -13.30 8.61
N THR A 184 -29.41 -12.49 7.59
CA THR A 184 -28.05 -12.03 7.25
C THR A 184 -28.02 -10.53 7.08
N SER A 185 -26.83 -9.93 6.82
CA SER A 185 -26.70 -8.53 6.44
C SER A 185 -27.05 -8.28 4.96
N LEU A 186 -27.44 -7.05 4.62
CA LEU A 186 -27.72 -6.66 3.25
C LEU A 186 -26.51 -6.93 2.32
N LYS A 187 -25.29 -6.68 2.78
CA LYS A 187 -24.07 -7.05 2.06
C LYS A 187 -24.04 -8.55 1.72
N ALA A 188 -24.30 -9.40 2.72
CA ALA A 188 -24.29 -10.84 2.54
C ALA A 188 -25.41 -11.31 1.60
N ALA A 189 -26.61 -10.75 1.73
CA ALA A 189 -27.74 -11.05 0.84
C ALA A 189 -27.43 -10.67 -0.62
N ILE A 190 -26.87 -9.49 -0.87
CA ILE A 190 -26.41 -9.06 -2.20
C ILE A 190 -25.34 -10.00 -2.73
N TYR A 191 -24.34 -10.31 -1.93
CA TYR A 191 -23.24 -11.20 -2.33
C TYR A 191 -23.73 -12.61 -2.67
N GLN A 192 -24.59 -13.18 -1.83
CA GLN A 192 -25.14 -14.52 -2.04
C GLN A 192 -26.12 -14.56 -3.20
N GLY A 193 -27.05 -13.61 -3.28
CA GLY A 193 -28.09 -13.61 -4.31
C GLY A 193 -27.59 -13.30 -5.71
N LEU A 194 -26.66 -12.34 -5.83
CA LEU A 194 -26.21 -11.87 -7.16
C LEU A 194 -24.92 -12.54 -7.66
N PHE A 195 -24.08 -13.07 -6.76
CA PHE A 195 -22.76 -13.56 -7.17
C PHE A 195 -22.56 -15.04 -6.89
N THR A 196 -22.80 -15.53 -5.67
CA THR A 196 -22.52 -16.93 -5.35
C THR A 196 -23.58 -17.91 -5.82
N SER A 197 -24.75 -17.45 -6.21
CA SER A 197 -25.84 -18.29 -6.76
C SER A 197 -25.47 -19.02 -8.06
N TRP A 198 -24.53 -18.48 -8.83
CA TRP A 198 -24.14 -19.00 -10.15
C TRP A 198 -22.63 -19.02 -10.39
N LEU A 199 -21.81 -18.49 -9.46
CA LEU A 199 -20.37 -18.40 -9.57
C LEU A 199 -19.67 -19.16 -8.43
N GLY A 200 -18.52 -19.73 -8.74
CA GLY A 200 -17.63 -20.27 -7.70
C GLY A 200 -17.12 -19.17 -6.75
N PRO A 201 -16.78 -19.50 -5.49
CA PRO A 201 -16.48 -18.52 -4.42
C PRO A 201 -15.42 -17.47 -4.78
N LYS A 202 -14.34 -17.89 -5.45
CA LYS A 202 -13.25 -16.97 -5.87
C LYS A 202 -13.71 -15.97 -6.92
N THR A 203 -14.42 -16.44 -7.94
CA THR A 203 -14.95 -15.59 -9.02
C THR A 203 -16.04 -14.66 -8.50
N ALA A 204 -16.92 -15.15 -7.64
CA ALA A 204 -17.96 -14.36 -6.98
C ALA A 204 -17.35 -13.20 -6.16
N SER A 205 -16.30 -13.48 -5.37
CA SER A 205 -15.59 -12.47 -4.60
C SER A 205 -14.92 -11.42 -5.48
N PHE A 206 -14.29 -11.85 -6.56
CA PHE A 206 -13.64 -10.95 -7.52
C PHE A 206 -14.65 -10.02 -8.21
N LEU A 207 -15.77 -10.57 -8.72
CA LEU A 207 -16.78 -9.77 -9.39
C LEU A 207 -17.53 -8.84 -8.43
N PHE A 208 -17.76 -9.28 -7.19
CA PHE A 208 -18.32 -8.40 -6.16
C PHE A 208 -17.39 -7.21 -5.88
N ALA A 209 -16.08 -7.44 -5.77
CA ALA A 209 -15.11 -6.37 -5.58
C ALA A 209 -15.10 -5.38 -6.75
N ILE A 210 -15.16 -5.87 -8.00
CA ILE A 210 -15.26 -5.01 -9.19
C ILE A 210 -16.57 -4.21 -9.18
N ALA A 211 -17.71 -4.85 -8.92
CA ALA A 211 -19.00 -4.18 -8.88
C ALA A 211 -19.02 -3.09 -7.79
N TYR A 212 -18.44 -3.39 -6.63
CA TYR A 212 -18.31 -2.43 -5.55
C TYR A 212 -17.38 -1.25 -5.92
N MET A 213 -16.24 -1.53 -6.53
CA MET A 213 -15.32 -0.49 -7.05
C MET A 213 -16.03 0.40 -8.08
N MET A 214 -16.81 -0.19 -8.98
CA MET A 214 -17.58 0.56 -9.98
C MET A 214 -18.66 1.44 -9.34
N LEU A 215 -19.31 0.98 -8.26
CA LEU A 215 -20.25 1.80 -7.49
C LEU A 215 -19.58 3.06 -6.93
N ILE A 216 -18.43 2.91 -6.29
CA ILE A 216 -17.66 4.04 -5.75
C ILE A 216 -17.17 4.95 -6.89
N TRP A 217 -16.73 4.34 -8.01
CA TRP A 217 -16.35 5.10 -9.20
C TRP A 217 -17.50 5.93 -9.76
N CYS A 218 -18.71 5.38 -9.84
CA CYS A 218 -19.88 6.13 -10.29
C CYS A 218 -20.15 7.36 -9.42
N ILE A 219 -19.99 7.25 -8.11
CA ILE A 219 -20.11 8.40 -7.20
C ILE A 219 -19.02 9.42 -7.49
N GLY A 220 -17.77 8.98 -7.63
CA GLY A 220 -16.66 9.84 -8.01
C GLY A 220 -16.88 10.53 -9.36
N TYR A 221 -17.41 9.81 -10.34
CA TYR A 221 -17.78 10.35 -11.65
C TYR A 221 -18.86 11.44 -11.57
N LEU A 222 -19.89 11.23 -10.74
CA LEU A 222 -20.92 12.25 -10.50
C LEU A 222 -20.36 13.50 -9.82
N MET A 223 -19.43 13.33 -8.88
CA MET A 223 -18.72 14.43 -8.25
C MET A 223 -17.86 15.19 -9.29
N ASP A 224 -17.11 14.46 -10.11
CA ASP A 224 -16.28 15.05 -11.16
C ASP A 224 -17.10 15.81 -12.19
N LYS A 225 -18.20 15.23 -12.67
CA LYS A 225 -19.12 15.88 -13.60
C LYS A 225 -19.73 17.17 -13.04
N ARG A 226 -19.94 17.22 -11.72
CA ARG A 226 -20.42 18.43 -11.02
C ARG A 226 -19.28 19.35 -10.56
N LYS A 227 -18.02 19.04 -10.89
CA LYS A 227 -16.82 19.79 -10.48
C LYS A 227 -16.68 19.93 -8.96
N ILE A 228 -17.16 18.93 -8.20
CA ILE A 228 -17.05 18.87 -6.74
C ILE A 228 -15.70 18.24 -6.41
N TYR A 229 -14.74 19.03 -5.93
CA TYR A 229 -13.41 18.58 -5.52
C TYR A 229 -13.17 19.03 -4.09
N ILE A 230 -13.04 18.05 -3.19
CA ILE A 230 -12.78 18.28 -1.78
C ILE A 230 -11.28 18.11 -1.56
N LYS A 231 -10.61 19.22 -1.35
CA LYS A 231 -9.18 19.27 -1.02
C LYS A 231 -9.01 19.25 0.49
N VAL A 232 -8.13 18.41 0.98
CA VAL A 232 -7.72 18.33 2.38
C VAL A 232 -6.31 18.84 2.50
#